data_6c0dbc84df4c10de5061e0b185b56949
#
_entry.id   6c0dbc84df4c10de5061e0b185b56949
#
_cell.length_a   1.000
_cell.length_b   1.000
_cell.length_c   1.000
_cell.angle_alpha   90.00
_cell.angle_beta   90.00
_cell.angle_gamma   90.00
#
_symmetry.space_group_name_H-M   'P 1'
#
loop_
_entity.id
_entity.type
_entity.pdbx_description
1 polymer ?
#
loop_
_entity_poly.entity_id
_entity_poly.type
_entity_poly.pdbx_seq_one_letter_code
_entity_poly.pdbx_strand_id
1 'polypeptide(L)'
;MAAVLDACAIERAIIGGLSLGGVMSLAFHLAYPERVRALLLFDTGPGFRNPEARRQWNERAEARARDLEEKGLPNLAGGAETRLGRHRSAQGLAGAARGMLTMTDGSLIGSLPQIAVPTLVLVGADDQHFLAAADYMAAKIPGAQKAVIPNAGHAANLDQPLAFNRAVAAFLSGLPE
;
A
#
# COMPACT_ATOMS: atom_id res chain seq x y z
N MET A 1 4.30 -7.86 11.53
CA MET A 1 3.27 -7.05 12.22
C MET A 1 2.68 -7.79 13.41
N ALA A 2 2.18 -9.04 13.30
CA ALA A 2 1.61 -9.77 14.43
C ALA A 2 2.55 -9.79 15.65
N ALA A 3 3.79 -10.23 15.51
CA ALA A 3 4.76 -10.27 16.60
C ALA A 3 5.01 -8.90 17.29
N VAL A 4 4.86 -7.78 16.56
CA VAL A 4 4.95 -6.43 17.15
C VAL A 4 3.74 -6.15 18.02
N LEU A 5 2.54 -6.47 17.55
CA LEU A 5 1.32 -6.32 18.35
C LEU A 5 1.37 -7.18 19.60
N ASP A 6 1.86 -8.41 19.49
CA ASP A 6 2.00 -9.34 20.63
C ASP A 6 3.01 -8.81 21.66
N ALA A 7 4.16 -8.33 21.22
CA ALA A 7 5.18 -7.73 22.09
C ALA A 7 4.69 -6.46 22.81
N CYS A 8 3.74 -5.74 22.19
CA CYS A 8 3.11 -4.56 22.79
C CYS A 8 1.82 -4.86 23.56
N ALA A 9 1.41 -6.12 23.67
CA ALA A 9 0.13 -6.55 24.26
C ALA A 9 -1.08 -5.85 23.63
N ILE A 10 -1.03 -5.61 22.31
CA ILE A 10 -2.12 -4.98 21.55
C ILE A 10 -2.93 -6.07 20.85
N GLU A 11 -4.19 -6.22 21.21
CA GLU A 11 -5.08 -7.22 20.59
C GLU A 11 -5.46 -6.84 19.16
N ARG A 12 -5.87 -5.59 18.94
CA ARG A 12 -6.32 -5.06 17.65
C ARG A 12 -5.72 -3.67 17.39
N ALA A 13 -5.37 -3.42 16.12
CA ALA A 13 -4.81 -2.14 15.72
C ALA A 13 -5.45 -1.63 14.41
N ILE A 14 -5.36 -0.34 14.19
CA ILE A 14 -5.56 0.25 12.87
C ILE A 14 -4.28 -0.02 12.07
N ILE A 15 -4.43 -0.69 10.93
CA ILE A 15 -3.31 -1.08 10.08
C ILE A 15 -3.36 -0.24 8.81
N GLY A 16 -2.24 0.36 8.46
CA GLY A 16 -2.20 1.19 7.27
C GLY A 16 -0.82 1.36 6.66
N GLY A 17 -0.80 1.80 5.42
CA GLY A 17 0.45 2.06 4.73
C GLY A 17 0.30 2.60 3.34
N LEU A 18 1.39 3.20 2.88
CA LEU A 18 1.56 3.75 1.54
C LEU A 18 2.11 2.66 0.60
N SER A 19 1.57 2.59 -0.62
CA SER A 19 2.11 1.76 -1.70
C SER A 19 2.28 0.30 -1.26
N LEU A 20 3.50 -0.23 -1.19
CA LEU A 20 3.78 -1.55 -0.64
C LEU A 20 3.21 -1.74 0.78
N GLY A 21 3.25 -0.68 1.61
CA GLY A 21 2.64 -0.72 2.95
C GLY A 21 1.14 -1.01 2.92
N GLY A 22 0.42 -0.52 1.92
CA GLY A 22 -0.99 -0.84 1.69
C GLY A 22 -1.21 -2.30 1.28
N VAL A 23 -0.37 -2.84 0.41
CA VAL A 23 -0.37 -4.27 0.06
C VAL A 23 -0.14 -5.13 1.31
N MET A 24 0.85 -4.76 2.13
CA MET A 24 1.16 -5.46 3.39
C MET A 24 0.01 -5.36 4.41
N SER A 25 -0.73 -4.25 4.41
CA SER A 25 -1.92 -4.06 5.26
C SER A 25 -3.06 -5.00 4.85
N LEU A 26 -3.31 -5.11 3.54
CA LEU A 26 -4.28 -6.07 2.99
C LEU A 26 -3.87 -7.53 3.28
N ALA A 27 -2.58 -7.86 3.10
CA ALA A 27 -2.05 -9.19 3.41
C ALA A 27 -2.16 -9.52 4.90
N PHE A 28 -1.91 -8.54 5.76
CA PHE A 28 -2.07 -8.71 7.21
C PHE A 28 -3.53 -8.95 7.58
N HIS A 29 -4.46 -8.18 7.03
CA HIS A 29 -5.90 -8.40 7.25
C HIS A 29 -6.35 -9.77 6.75
N LEU A 30 -5.88 -10.20 5.58
CA LEU A 30 -6.22 -11.53 5.05
C LEU A 30 -5.76 -12.67 5.98
N ALA A 31 -4.58 -12.52 6.60
CA ALA A 31 -4.00 -13.53 7.48
C ALA A 31 -4.52 -13.45 8.93
N TYR A 32 -4.89 -12.26 9.41
CA TYR A 32 -5.25 -11.98 10.81
C TYR A 32 -6.41 -10.96 10.88
N PRO A 33 -7.58 -11.25 10.31
CA PRO A 33 -8.68 -10.28 10.26
C PRO A 33 -9.14 -9.82 11.65
N GLU A 34 -9.08 -10.70 12.64
CA GLU A 34 -9.44 -10.43 14.04
C GLU A 34 -8.50 -9.43 14.72
N ARG A 35 -7.27 -9.26 14.18
CA ARG A 35 -6.26 -8.33 14.72
C ARG A 35 -6.38 -6.90 14.14
N VAL A 36 -7.28 -6.69 13.17
CA VAL A 36 -7.44 -5.40 12.48
C VAL A 36 -8.70 -4.70 12.94
N ARG A 37 -8.56 -3.45 13.42
CA ARG A 37 -9.67 -2.58 13.80
C ARG A 37 -10.19 -1.74 12.62
N ALA A 38 -9.28 -1.26 11.77
CA ALA A 38 -9.57 -0.52 10.54
C ALA A 38 -8.38 -0.59 9.58
N LEU A 39 -8.61 -0.31 8.31
CA LEU A 39 -7.59 -0.25 7.26
C LEU A 39 -7.42 1.17 6.72
N LEU A 40 -6.16 1.58 6.53
CA LEU A 40 -5.78 2.82 5.87
C LEU A 40 -4.89 2.48 4.66
N LEU A 41 -5.45 2.57 3.46
CA LEU A 41 -4.82 2.16 2.20
C LEU A 41 -4.48 3.40 1.37
N PHE A 42 -3.19 3.74 1.31
CA PHE A 42 -2.71 4.97 0.68
C PHE A 42 -1.94 4.69 -0.60
N ASP A 43 -2.34 5.30 -1.72
CA ASP A 43 -1.63 5.26 -3.00
C ASP A 43 -1.16 3.82 -3.34
N THR A 44 -2.08 2.86 -3.29
CA THR A 44 -1.80 1.41 -3.38
C THR A 44 -2.84 0.68 -4.21
N GLY A 45 -2.59 -0.60 -4.45
CA GLY A 45 -3.53 -1.48 -5.14
C GLY A 45 -3.53 -2.90 -4.58
N PRO A 46 -4.60 -3.67 -4.83
CA PRO A 46 -4.76 -5.02 -4.29
C PRO A 46 -4.12 -6.10 -5.18
N GLY A 47 -3.35 -5.71 -6.17
CA GLY A 47 -2.83 -6.61 -7.19
C GLY A 47 -3.78 -6.85 -8.36
N PHE A 48 -3.59 -7.95 -9.07
CA PHE A 48 -4.27 -8.24 -10.33
C PHE A 48 -4.94 -9.62 -10.30
N ARG A 49 -6.19 -9.69 -10.77
CA ARG A 49 -6.87 -10.98 -11.02
C ARG A 49 -6.29 -11.69 -12.24
N ASN A 50 -5.97 -10.92 -13.29
CA ASN A 50 -5.45 -11.45 -14.54
C ASN A 50 -4.01 -11.99 -14.33
N PRO A 51 -3.74 -13.29 -14.60
CA PRO A 51 -2.41 -13.87 -14.46
C PRO A 51 -1.35 -13.18 -15.33
N GLU A 52 -1.72 -12.74 -16.52
CA GLU A 52 -0.82 -12.04 -17.44
C GLU A 52 -0.40 -10.67 -16.88
N ALA A 53 -1.34 -9.91 -16.32
CA ALA A 53 -1.02 -8.65 -15.66
C ALA A 53 -0.09 -8.85 -14.44
N ARG A 54 -0.29 -9.94 -13.67
CA ARG A 54 0.64 -10.31 -12.58
C ARG A 54 2.03 -10.64 -13.12
N ARG A 55 2.12 -11.41 -14.20
CA ARG A 55 3.39 -11.75 -14.84
C ARG A 55 4.14 -10.49 -15.26
N GLN A 56 3.46 -9.57 -15.96
CA GLN A 56 4.06 -8.30 -16.39
C GLN A 56 4.51 -7.43 -15.21
N TRP A 57 3.74 -7.41 -14.13
CA TRP A 57 4.14 -6.72 -12.90
C TRP A 57 5.40 -7.33 -12.29
N ASN A 58 5.45 -8.66 -12.19
CA ASN A 58 6.59 -9.39 -11.64
C ASN A 58 7.86 -9.21 -12.49
N GLU A 59 7.73 -9.16 -13.81
CA GLU A 59 8.83 -8.86 -14.73
C GLU A 59 9.39 -7.43 -14.50
N ARG A 60 8.52 -6.45 -14.22
CA ARG A 60 8.97 -5.10 -13.85
C ARG A 60 9.70 -5.07 -12.51
N ALA A 61 9.22 -5.83 -11.53
CA ALA A 61 9.89 -5.97 -10.22
C ALA A 61 11.28 -6.59 -10.38
N GLU A 62 11.41 -7.63 -11.21
CA GLU A 62 12.70 -8.25 -11.53
C GLU A 62 13.63 -7.32 -12.32
N ALA A 63 13.09 -6.58 -13.29
CA ALA A 63 13.88 -5.58 -14.04
C ALA A 63 14.42 -4.48 -13.11
N ARG A 64 13.60 -4.01 -12.15
CA ARG A 64 14.03 -3.05 -11.13
C ARG A 64 15.12 -3.63 -10.23
N ALA A 65 15.00 -4.89 -9.83
CA ALA A 65 16.01 -5.55 -9.02
C ALA A 65 17.36 -5.62 -9.73
N ARG A 66 17.36 -6.02 -11.01
CA ARG A 66 18.57 -6.06 -11.84
C ARG A 66 19.19 -4.68 -12.02
N ASP A 67 18.37 -3.66 -12.29
CA ASP A 67 18.84 -2.28 -12.43
C ASP A 67 19.54 -1.77 -11.16
N LEU A 68 19.02 -2.12 -9.99
CA LEU A 68 19.64 -1.80 -8.70
C LEU A 68 20.96 -2.54 -8.48
N GLU A 69 21.06 -3.81 -8.89
CA GLU A 69 22.28 -4.60 -8.79
C GLU A 69 23.38 -4.09 -9.73
N GLU A 70 23.00 -3.68 -10.95
CA GLU A 70 23.93 -3.22 -11.97
C GLU A 70 24.39 -1.76 -11.74
N LYS A 71 23.45 -0.86 -11.39
CA LYS A 71 23.69 0.60 -11.32
C LYS A 71 23.86 1.15 -9.91
N GLY A 72 23.46 0.38 -8.91
CA GLY A 72 23.55 0.78 -7.50
C GLY A 72 22.57 1.89 -7.09
N LEU A 73 22.75 2.39 -5.85
CA LEU A 73 21.89 3.39 -5.23
C LEU A 73 21.85 4.77 -5.92
N PRO A 74 22.96 5.30 -6.50
CA PRO A 74 22.94 6.63 -7.13
C PRO A 74 21.93 6.78 -8.26
N ASN A 75 21.52 5.67 -8.87
CA ASN A 75 20.56 5.64 -9.97
C ASN A 75 19.12 5.31 -9.53
N LEU A 76 18.81 5.47 -8.24
CA LEU A 76 17.44 5.32 -7.74
C LEU A 76 16.52 6.35 -8.40
N ALA A 77 15.82 5.92 -9.45
CA ALA A 77 14.71 6.67 -10.00
C ALA A 77 13.47 6.51 -9.11
N GLY A 78 12.77 7.60 -8.85
CA GLY A 78 11.54 7.54 -8.06
C GLY A 78 11.06 8.90 -7.61
N GLY A 79 9.92 8.92 -6.94
CA GLY A 79 9.27 10.10 -6.40
C GLY A 79 9.97 10.68 -5.15
N ALA A 80 9.22 11.53 -4.45
CA ALA A 80 9.70 12.19 -3.22
C ALA A 80 10.11 11.17 -2.15
N GLU A 81 9.35 10.09 -2.00
CA GLU A 81 9.59 9.01 -1.04
C GLU A 81 10.96 8.32 -1.25
N THR A 82 11.35 8.12 -2.51
CA THR A 82 12.64 7.50 -2.86
C THR A 82 13.81 8.45 -2.57
N ARG A 83 13.65 9.74 -2.87
CA ARG A 83 14.69 10.76 -2.63
C ARG A 83 14.94 11.03 -1.14
N LEU A 84 13.89 10.92 -0.32
CA LEU A 84 13.99 11.09 1.14
C LEU A 84 14.47 9.81 1.84
N GLY A 85 14.44 8.68 1.17
CA GLY A 85 14.89 7.39 1.72
C GLY A 85 16.40 7.36 1.93
N ARG A 86 16.83 6.93 3.11
CA ARG A 86 18.24 6.71 3.46
C ARG A 86 18.64 5.27 3.18
N HIS A 87 18.52 4.85 1.92
CA HIS A 87 18.88 3.51 1.52
C HIS A 87 20.39 3.28 1.64
N ARG A 88 20.79 2.10 2.13
CA ARG A 88 22.19 1.73 2.37
C ARG A 88 22.68 0.58 1.52
N SER A 89 21.78 -0.16 0.88
CA SER A 89 22.12 -1.37 0.13
C SER A 89 21.25 -1.51 -1.12
N ALA A 90 21.88 -1.43 -2.28
CA ALA A 90 21.23 -1.72 -3.57
C ALA A 90 20.76 -3.17 -3.62
N GLN A 91 21.58 -4.10 -3.11
CA GLN A 91 21.24 -5.52 -3.06
C GLN A 91 20.04 -5.79 -2.12
N GLY A 92 19.95 -5.07 -0.98
CA GLY A 92 18.80 -5.14 -0.09
C GLY A 92 17.51 -4.68 -0.78
N LEU A 93 17.56 -3.59 -1.55
CA LEU A 93 16.43 -3.12 -2.35
C LEU A 93 16.07 -4.07 -3.49
N ALA A 94 17.06 -4.66 -4.16
CA ALA A 94 16.85 -5.68 -5.18
C ALA A 94 16.15 -6.91 -4.60
N GLY A 95 16.62 -7.40 -3.45
CA GLY A 95 15.96 -8.49 -2.71
C GLY A 95 14.54 -8.16 -2.30
N ALA A 96 14.29 -6.92 -1.84
CA ALA A 96 12.94 -6.45 -1.52
C ALA A 96 12.03 -6.41 -2.76
N ALA A 97 12.54 -5.95 -3.91
CA ALA A 97 11.78 -5.93 -5.15
C ALA A 97 11.35 -7.35 -5.56
N ARG A 98 12.23 -8.34 -5.49
CA ARG A 98 11.91 -9.75 -5.80
C ARG A 98 10.99 -10.41 -4.80
N GLY A 99 11.14 -10.10 -3.51
CA GLY A 99 10.38 -10.75 -2.44
C GLY A 99 9.05 -10.08 -2.12
N MET A 100 9.02 -8.75 -2.07
CA MET A 100 7.89 -8.00 -1.53
C MET A 100 7.02 -7.33 -2.61
N LEU A 101 7.58 -6.97 -3.76
CA LEU A 101 6.81 -6.40 -4.86
C LEU A 101 6.17 -7.44 -5.76
N THR A 102 6.64 -8.69 -5.74
CA THR A 102 6.08 -9.75 -6.58
C THR A 102 4.73 -10.24 -6.06
N MET A 103 3.87 -10.61 -6.99
CA MET A 103 2.52 -11.12 -6.73
C MET A 103 2.44 -12.57 -7.20
N THR A 104 2.18 -13.48 -6.28
CA THR A 104 2.11 -14.92 -6.57
C THR A 104 0.76 -15.33 -7.14
N ASP A 105 -0.33 -14.73 -6.61
CA ASP A 105 -1.69 -15.09 -6.96
C ASP A 105 -2.65 -13.88 -6.90
N GLY A 106 -3.95 -14.15 -6.98
CA GLY A 106 -5.02 -13.16 -6.88
C GLY A 106 -5.73 -13.15 -5.52
N SER A 107 -5.13 -13.69 -4.46
CA SER A 107 -5.78 -13.81 -3.14
C SER A 107 -6.14 -12.45 -2.55
N LEU A 108 -5.23 -11.47 -2.58
CA LEU A 108 -5.49 -10.14 -2.03
C LEU A 108 -6.64 -9.42 -2.74
N ILE A 109 -6.62 -9.38 -4.07
CA ILE A 109 -7.72 -8.75 -4.81
C ILE A 109 -9.03 -9.54 -4.68
N GLY A 110 -8.95 -10.85 -4.47
CA GLY A 110 -10.09 -11.72 -4.21
C GLY A 110 -10.71 -11.52 -2.83
N SER A 111 -9.93 -11.10 -1.83
CA SER A 111 -10.38 -10.93 -0.45
C SER A 111 -11.12 -9.61 -0.19
N LEU A 112 -11.03 -8.62 -1.08
CA LEU A 112 -11.63 -7.30 -0.87
C LEU A 112 -13.11 -7.31 -0.42
N PRO A 113 -14.00 -8.13 -1.03
CA PRO A 113 -15.41 -8.18 -0.62
C PRO A 113 -15.64 -8.76 0.79
N GLN A 114 -14.63 -9.40 1.37
CA GLN A 114 -14.69 -10.01 2.70
C GLN A 114 -14.17 -9.08 3.81
N ILE A 115 -13.64 -7.91 3.44
CA ILE A 115 -13.18 -6.91 4.40
C ILE A 115 -14.41 -6.28 5.06
N ALA A 116 -14.59 -6.58 6.36
CA ALA A 116 -15.73 -6.09 7.15
C ALA A 116 -15.35 -4.93 8.10
N VAL A 117 -14.08 -4.56 8.15
CA VAL A 117 -13.61 -3.46 9.01
C VAL A 117 -13.69 -2.11 8.26
N PRO A 118 -13.92 -0.99 8.98
CA PRO A 118 -13.86 0.34 8.39
C PRO A 118 -12.58 0.53 7.59
N THR A 119 -12.71 1.03 6.36
CA THR A 119 -11.55 1.15 5.45
C THR A 119 -11.55 2.52 4.78
N LEU A 120 -10.41 3.21 4.85
CA LEU A 120 -10.12 4.41 4.06
C LEU A 120 -9.20 4.03 2.91
N VAL A 121 -9.64 4.30 1.68
CA VAL A 121 -8.82 4.26 0.46
C VAL A 121 -8.50 5.70 0.06
N LEU A 122 -7.24 6.09 0.14
CA LEU A 122 -6.80 7.45 -0.18
C LEU A 122 -5.78 7.40 -1.31
N VAL A 123 -5.89 8.32 -2.27
CA VAL A 123 -5.01 8.39 -3.43
C VAL A 123 -4.75 9.84 -3.84
N GLY A 124 -3.54 10.16 -4.28
CA GLY A 124 -3.22 11.43 -4.91
C GLY A 124 -3.89 11.56 -6.28
N ALA A 125 -4.41 12.75 -6.61
CA ALA A 125 -5.09 13.01 -7.89
C ALA A 125 -4.17 12.83 -9.10
N ASP A 126 -2.86 13.01 -8.90
CA ASP A 126 -1.84 12.91 -9.94
C ASP A 126 -1.16 11.51 -9.97
N ASP A 127 -1.53 10.60 -9.07
CA ASP A 127 -1.05 9.22 -9.07
C ASP A 127 -1.84 8.34 -10.07
N GLN A 128 -1.58 8.59 -11.36
CA GLN A 128 -2.28 7.93 -12.47
C GLN A 128 -2.20 6.40 -12.43
N HIS A 129 -1.16 5.85 -11.78
CA HIS A 129 -0.97 4.40 -11.68
C HIS A 129 -1.95 3.74 -10.69
N PHE A 130 -2.38 4.47 -9.66
CA PHE A 130 -3.20 3.91 -8.59
C PHE A 130 -4.63 4.45 -8.51
N LEU A 131 -5.00 5.48 -9.31
CA LEU A 131 -6.38 5.99 -9.35
C LEU A 131 -7.40 4.89 -9.61
N ALA A 132 -7.21 4.10 -10.68
CA ALA A 132 -8.12 3.01 -11.02
C ALA A 132 -8.15 1.89 -9.95
N ALA A 133 -7.01 1.62 -9.31
CA ALA A 133 -6.94 0.66 -8.21
C ALA A 133 -7.67 1.16 -6.97
N ALA A 134 -7.57 2.46 -6.65
CA ALA A 134 -8.30 3.08 -5.55
C ALA A 134 -9.82 3.03 -5.79
N ASP A 135 -10.28 3.34 -7.02
CA ASP A 135 -11.68 3.20 -7.41
C ASP A 135 -12.17 1.77 -7.25
N TYR A 136 -11.38 0.83 -7.72
CA TYR A 136 -11.71 -0.59 -7.61
C TYR A 136 -11.81 -1.06 -6.16
N MET A 137 -10.85 -0.70 -5.31
CA MET A 137 -10.87 -1.08 -3.89
C MET A 137 -12.07 -0.45 -3.18
N ALA A 138 -12.34 0.83 -3.39
CA ALA A 138 -13.48 1.53 -2.79
C ALA A 138 -14.82 0.91 -3.21
N ALA A 139 -14.93 0.44 -4.46
CA ALA A 139 -16.14 -0.22 -4.97
C ALA A 139 -16.29 -1.67 -4.47
N LYS A 140 -15.20 -2.35 -4.10
CA LYS A 140 -15.20 -3.77 -3.73
C LYS A 140 -15.17 -4.03 -2.24
N ILE A 141 -14.63 -3.12 -1.46
CA ILE A 141 -14.62 -3.22 0.00
C ILE A 141 -15.93 -2.63 0.53
N PRO A 142 -16.76 -3.42 1.22
CA PRO A 142 -18.04 -2.93 1.75
C PRO A 142 -17.85 -1.74 2.69
N GLY A 143 -18.55 -0.63 2.44
CA GLY A 143 -18.49 0.56 3.28
C GLY A 143 -17.18 1.34 3.26
N ALA A 144 -16.27 1.05 2.34
CA ALA A 144 -15.04 1.80 2.23
C ALA A 144 -15.30 3.28 1.88
N GLN A 145 -14.58 4.16 2.57
CA GLN A 145 -14.52 5.57 2.22
C GLN A 145 -13.37 5.82 1.25
N LYS A 146 -13.60 6.65 0.23
CA LYS A 146 -12.53 7.06 -0.71
C LYS A 146 -12.23 8.54 -0.54
N ALA A 147 -10.95 8.89 -0.49
CA ALA A 147 -10.47 10.26 -0.54
C ALA A 147 -9.47 10.44 -1.70
N VAL A 148 -9.63 11.50 -2.47
CA VAL A 148 -8.68 11.91 -3.51
C VAL A 148 -8.04 13.22 -3.08
N ILE A 149 -6.71 13.27 -3.04
CA ILE A 149 -5.96 14.45 -2.60
C ILE A 149 -5.53 15.25 -3.83
N PRO A 150 -6.07 16.46 -4.04
CA PRO A 150 -5.70 17.30 -5.18
C PRO A 150 -4.22 17.70 -5.15
N ASN A 151 -3.59 17.82 -6.32
CA ASN A 151 -2.19 18.23 -6.48
C ASN A 151 -1.21 17.33 -5.68
N ALA A 152 -1.48 16.05 -5.60
CA ALA A 152 -0.65 15.05 -4.94
C ALA A 152 -0.42 13.87 -5.87
N GLY A 153 0.82 13.41 -5.95
CA GLY A 153 1.23 12.18 -6.63
C GLY A 153 1.23 10.98 -5.69
N HIS A 154 2.16 10.05 -5.94
CA HIS A 154 2.27 8.77 -5.23
C HIS A 154 2.59 8.88 -3.73
N ALA A 155 3.12 10.01 -3.28
CA ALA A 155 3.39 10.26 -1.87
C ALA A 155 2.49 11.40 -1.36
N ALA A 156 1.17 11.21 -1.40
CA ALA A 156 0.19 12.25 -1.07
C ALA A 156 0.40 12.86 0.33
N ASN A 157 0.94 12.08 1.26
CA ASN A 157 1.32 12.53 2.60
C ASN A 157 2.50 13.51 2.62
N LEU A 158 3.37 13.48 1.60
CA LEU A 158 4.50 14.40 1.44
C LEU A 158 4.11 15.60 0.57
N ASP A 159 3.37 15.37 -0.49
CA ASP A 159 2.99 16.40 -1.45
C ASP A 159 1.95 17.37 -0.84
N GLN A 160 0.96 16.86 -0.11
CA GLN A 160 -0.15 17.62 0.47
C GLN A 160 -0.43 17.21 1.93
N PRO A 161 0.51 17.39 2.87
CA PRO A 161 0.42 16.86 4.24
C PRO A 161 -0.82 17.34 5.00
N LEU A 162 -1.24 18.58 4.81
CA LEU A 162 -2.41 19.13 5.51
C LEU A 162 -3.72 18.49 5.01
N ALA A 163 -3.86 18.30 3.70
CA ALA A 163 -5.04 17.67 3.12
C ALA A 163 -5.10 16.19 3.47
N PHE A 164 -3.96 15.49 3.35
CA PHE A 164 -3.80 14.10 3.75
C PHE A 164 -4.19 13.89 5.22
N ASN A 165 -3.59 14.65 6.14
CA ASN A 165 -3.85 14.52 7.58
C ASN A 165 -5.30 14.82 7.93
N ARG A 166 -5.95 15.82 7.28
CA ARG A 166 -7.38 16.10 7.47
C ARG A 166 -8.26 14.92 7.06
N ALA A 167 -7.99 14.30 5.89
CA ALA A 167 -8.76 13.17 5.43
C ALA A 167 -8.62 11.96 6.37
N VAL A 168 -7.39 11.67 6.82
CA VAL A 168 -7.13 10.60 7.79
C VAL A 168 -7.79 10.89 9.13
N ALA A 169 -7.66 12.11 9.68
CA ALA A 169 -8.27 12.49 10.96
C ALA A 169 -9.79 12.40 10.91
N ALA A 170 -10.43 12.86 9.82
CA ALA A 170 -11.87 12.76 9.63
C ALA A 170 -12.35 11.30 9.64
N PHE A 171 -11.64 10.42 8.95
CA PHE A 171 -11.94 8.99 8.96
C PHE A 171 -11.79 8.39 10.37
N LEU A 172 -10.68 8.67 11.06
CA LEU A 172 -10.41 8.15 12.39
C LEU A 172 -11.44 8.59 13.43
N SER A 173 -11.90 9.85 13.33
CA SER A 173 -12.94 10.39 14.22
C SER A 173 -14.32 9.75 14.02
N GLY A 174 -14.57 9.14 12.88
CA GLY A 174 -15.80 8.41 12.57
C GLY A 174 -15.76 6.92 12.91
N LEU A 175 -14.65 6.40 13.44
CA LEU A 175 -14.56 5.01 13.80
C LEU A 175 -15.39 4.70 15.05
N PRO A 176 -16.09 3.56 15.09
CA PRO A 176 -16.75 3.09 16.31
C PRO A 176 -15.71 2.83 17.43
N GLU A 177 -16.17 3.01 18.69
CA GLU A 177 -15.36 2.72 19.88
C GLU A 177 -14.96 1.25 19.99
#